data_4cf4f20d86da61bc663d7abb393cf30d
#
_entry.id   4cf4f20d86da61bc663d7abb393cf30d
#
_cell.length_a   1.000
_cell.length_b   1.000
_cell.length_c   1.000
_cell.angle_alpha   90.00
_cell.angle_beta   90.00
_cell.angle_gamma   90.00
#
_symmetry.space_group_name_H-M   'P 1'
#
loop_
_entity.id
_entity.type
_entity.pdbx_description
1 polymer ?
#
loop_
_entity_poly.entity_id
_entity_poly.type
_entity_poly.pdbx_seq_one_letter_code
_entity_poly.pdbx_strand_id
1 'polypeptide(L)'
;GGSALYISYVWLFMKKRAELDHKRFAQQSANQSTVVQLVNGMQEIKLSACEQQKRWEWERIQARLFKVNIRSLALRQYQDSGAVLINQTKNIVITGLVASLVVQGEMTLGMMLSVQYIIGQLNSPVNELIAFARDMQDARLSMNRLSEVRDKPDEEDPTRELIRDIPEGKEIRLQNL
;
A
#
# COMPACT_ATOMS: atom_id res chain seq x y z
N GLY A 1 1.75 26.14 13.21
CA GLY A 1 0.76 26.29 12.10
C GLY A 1 1.15 25.46 10.86
N GLY A 2 2.33 25.68 10.26
CA GLY A 2 2.72 25.02 8.99
C GLY A 2 2.86 23.51 9.06
N SER A 3 3.35 22.97 10.16
CA SER A 3 3.47 21.50 10.34
C SER A 3 2.09 20.84 10.46
N ALA A 4 1.11 21.49 11.06
CA ALA A 4 -0.25 20.96 11.16
C ALA A 4 -0.94 20.90 9.78
N LEU A 5 -0.75 21.92 8.93
CA LEU A 5 -1.23 21.93 7.55
C LEU A 5 -0.58 20.81 6.73
N TYR A 6 0.72 20.59 6.89
CA TYR A 6 1.44 19.50 6.22
C TYR A 6 0.90 18.13 6.64
N ILE A 7 0.74 17.88 7.94
CA ILE A 7 0.19 16.61 8.46
C ILE A 7 -1.25 16.40 7.95
N SER A 8 -2.09 17.44 7.98
CA SER A 8 -3.47 17.37 7.49
C SER A 8 -3.52 17.05 5.98
N TYR A 9 -2.65 17.66 5.18
CA TYR A 9 -2.52 17.37 3.76
C TYR A 9 -2.16 15.90 3.50
N VAL A 10 -1.13 15.39 4.18
CA VAL A 10 -0.70 13.99 4.05
C VAL A 10 -1.82 13.04 4.45
N TRP A 11 -2.54 13.32 5.53
CA TRP A 11 -3.64 12.49 6.04
C TRP A 11 -4.82 12.39 5.06
N LEU A 12 -5.16 13.47 4.38
CA LEU A 12 -6.20 13.50 3.34
C LEU A 12 -5.88 12.54 2.17
N PHE A 13 -4.60 12.46 1.78
CA PHE A 13 -4.16 11.58 0.70
C PHE A 13 -4.04 10.10 1.12
N MET A 14 -3.87 9.82 2.42
CA MET A 14 -3.72 8.46 2.92
C MET A 14 -4.92 7.56 2.59
N LYS A 15 -6.16 8.08 2.65
CA LYS A 15 -7.37 7.30 2.31
C LYS A 15 -7.39 6.85 0.85
N LYS A 16 -7.12 7.76 -0.09
CA LYS A 16 -7.06 7.44 -1.54
C LYS A 16 -5.93 6.47 -1.87
N ARG A 17 -4.80 6.61 -1.17
CA ARG A 17 -3.66 5.71 -1.32
C ARG A 17 -4.00 4.29 -0.89
N ALA A 18 -4.62 4.10 0.29
CA ALA A 18 -5.03 2.79 0.78
C ALA A 18 -5.93 2.03 -0.21
N GLU A 19 -6.89 2.72 -0.84
CA GLU A 19 -7.75 2.13 -1.86
C GLU A 19 -6.97 1.67 -3.11
N LEU A 20 -6.03 2.50 -3.57
CA LEU A 20 -5.19 2.15 -4.73
C LEU A 20 -4.20 1.02 -4.43
N ASP A 21 -3.62 1.01 -3.23
CA ASP A 21 -2.70 -0.04 -2.80
C ASP A 21 -3.45 -1.39 -2.67
N HIS A 22 -4.69 -1.38 -2.19
CA HIS A 22 -5.53 -2.58 -2.16
C HIS A 22 -5.81 -3.11 -3.59
N LYS A 23 -6.19 -2.23 -4.53
CA LYS A 23 -6.41 -2.60 -5.94
C LYS A 23 -5.12 -3.12 -6.60
N ARG A 24 -3.99 -2.47 -6.32
CA ARG A 24 -2.68 -2.89 -6.81
C ARG A 24 -2.32 -4.29 -6.33
N PHE A 25 -2.50 -4.55 -5.04
CA PHE A 25 -2.22 -5.86 -4.46
C PHE A 25 -3.09 -6.95 -5.08
N ALA A 26 -4.40 -6.73 -5.24
CA ALA A 26 -5.29 -7.69 -5.88
C ALA A 26 -4.85 -8.03 -7.32
N GLN A 27 -4.44 -7.02 -8.11
CA GLN A 27 -3.92 -7.24 -9.47
C GLN A 27 -2.56 -7.94 -9.48
N GLN A 28 -1.71 -7.65 -8.52
CA GLN A 28 -0.40 -8.31 -8.38
C GLN A 28 -0.54 -9.77 -7.99
N SER A 29 -1.47 -10.08 -7.08
CA SER A 29 -1.81 -11.45 -6.69
C SER A 29 -2.37 -12.24 -7.87
N ALA A 30 -3.30 -11.66 -8.64
CA ALA A 30 -3.83 -12.28 -9.85
C ALA A 30 -2.74 -12.55 -10.89
N ASN A 31 -1.80 -11.60 -11.09
CA ASN A 31 -0.67 -11.81 -11.98
C ASN A 31 0.22 -12.97 -11.52
N GLN A 32 0.56 -13.00 -10.23
CA GLN A 32 1.38 -14.07 -9.65
C GLN A 32 0.71 -15.44 -9.80
N SER A 33 -0.58 -15.53 -9.49
CA SER A 33 -1.35 -16.76 -9.67
C SER A 33 -1.36 -17.22 -11.12
N THR A 34 -1.56 -16.30 -12.07
CA THR A 34 -1.56 -16.63 -13.50
C THR A 34 -0.18 -17.11 -13.96
N VAL A 35 0.91 -16.49 -13.50
CA VAL A 35 2.27 -16.93 -13.84
C VAL A 35 2.52 -18.35 -13.33
N VAL A 36 2.14 -18.64 -12.08
CA VAL A 36 2.27 -19.99 -11.50
C VAL A 36 1.45 -21.02 -12.29
N GLN A 37 0.21 -20.68 -12.66
CA GLN A 37 -0.65 -21.55 -13.48
C GLN A 37 -0.05 -21.81 -14.87
N LEU A 38 0.51 -20.76 -15.51
CA LEU A 38 1.16 -20.90 -16.82
C LEU A 38 2.40 -21.81 -16.75
N VAL A 39 3.20 -21.67 -15.70
CA VAL A 39 4.41 -22.50 -15.53
C VAL A 39 4.03 -23.95 -15.24
N ASN A 40 3.10 -24.19 -14.32
CA ASN A 40 2.69 -25.55 -13.94
C ASN A 40 1.89 -26.24 -15.06
N GLY A 41 1.08 -25.49 -15.81
CA GLY A 41 0.28 -26.02 -16.93
C GLY A 41 0.97 -25.97 -18.29
N MET A 42 2.28 -25.66 -18.36
CA MET A 42 2.98 -25.46 -19.63
C MET A 42 2.90 -26.68 -20.55
N GLN A 43 2.93 -27.87 -20.00
CA GLN A 43 2.82 -29.11 -20.76
C GLN A 43 1.45 -29.24 -21.44
N GLU A 44 0.38 -28.97 -20.72
CA GLU A 44 -0.99 -29.00 -21.26
C GLU A 44 -1.24 -27.90 -22.28
N ILE A 45 -0.71 -26.70 -22.04
CA ILE A 45 -0.79 -25.55 -22.93
C ILE A 45 -0.14 -25.90 -24.28
N LYS A 46 1.01 -26.56 -24.25
CA LYS A 46 1.71 -27.01 -25.46
C LYS A 46 0.99 -28.13 -26.20
N LEU A 47 0.47 -29.10 -25.46
CA LEU A 47 -0.30 -30.21 -26.04
C LEU A 47 -1.59 -29.74 -26.71
N SER A 48 -2.23 -28.71 -26.12
CA SER A 48 -3.48 -28.14 -26.64
C SER A 48 -3.27 -27.03 -27.67
N ALA A 49 -2.00 -26.67 -27.99
CA ALA A 49 -1.63 -25.56 -28.89
C ALA A 49 -2.33 -24.22 -28.59
N CYS A 50 -2.56 -23.93 -27.31
CA CYS A 50 -3.30 -22.72 -26.87
C CYS A 50 -2.39 -21.62 -26.29
N GLU A 51 -1.09 -21.62 -26.61
CA GLU A 51 -0.10 -20.67 -26.09
C GLU A 51 -0.49 -19.22 -26.38
N GLN A 52 -1.01 -18.95 -27.58
CA GLN A 52 -1.36 -17.59 -27.99
C GLN A 52 -2.56 -17.04 -27.20
N GLN A 53 -3.54 -17.88 -26.91
CA GLN A 53 -4.69 -17.51 -26.10
C GLN A 53 -4.26 -17.20 -24.65
N LYS A 54 -3.41 -18.05 -24.06
CA LYS A 54 -2.86 -17.85 -22.71
C LYS A 54 -1.97 -16.62 -22.62
N ARG A 55 -1.18 -16.36 -23.65
CA ARG A 55 -0.40 -15.13 -23.75
C ARG A 55 -1.29 -13.88 -23.74
N TRP A 56 -2.37 -13.83 -24.52
CA TRP A 56 -3.29 -12.70 -24.53
C TRP A 56 -4.03 -12.52 -23.21
N GLU A 57 -4.35 -13.59 -22.50
CA GLU A 57 -4.93 -13.54 -21.18
C GLU A 57 -3.97 -12.88 -20.19
N TRP A 58 -2.71 -13.30 -20.20
CA TRP A 58 -1.66 -12.73 -19.37
C TRP A 58 -1.38 -11.26 -19.73
N GLU A 59 -1.28 -10.91 -21.01
CA GLU A 59 -1.08 -9.53 -21.49
C GLU A 59 -2.20 -8.59 -20.98
N ARG A 60 -3.45 -9.06 -20.94
CA ARG A 60 -4.58 -8.28 -20.37
C ARG A 60 -4.42 -8.03 -18.88
N ILE A 61 -3.91 -9.00 -18.14
CA ILE A 61 -3.62 -8.84 -16.70
C ILE A 61 -2.49 -7.83 -16.52
N GLN A 62 -1.41 -7.92 -17.30
CA GLN A 62 -0.30 -7.00 -17.28
C GLN A 62 -0.74 -5.57 -17.61
N ALA A 63 -1.57 -5.38 -18.62
CA ALA A 63 -2.10 -4.06 -18.97
C ALA A 63 -2.93 -3.43 -17.84
N ARG A 64 -3.72 -4.22 -17.13
CA ARG A 64 -4.48 -3.76 -15.94
C ARG A 64 -3.55 -3.40 -14.79
N LEU A 65 -2.57 -4.26 -14.49
CA LEU A 65 -1.58 -4.01 -13.45
C LEU A 65 -0.77 -2.74 -13.74
N PHE A 66 -0.34 -2.55 -14.99
CA PHE A 66 0.35 -1.36 -15.43
C PHE A 66 -0.47 -0.08 -15.20
N LYS A 67 -1.75 -0.07 -15.58
CA LYS A 67 -2.65 1.08 -15.34
C LYS A 67 -2.79 1.42 -13.86
N VAL A 68 -2.90 0.41 -13.00
CA VAL A 68 -2.99 0.62 -11.54
C VAL A 68 -1.66 1.15 -11.00
N ASN A 69 -0.54 0.60 -11.44
CA ASN A 69 0.79 1.05 -11.04
C ASN A 69 1.05 2.52 -11.44
N ILE A 70 0.71 2.91 -12.67
CA ILE A 70 0.85 4.31 -13.13
C ILE A 70 -0.04 5.25 -12.29
N ARG A 71 -1.28 4.87 -11.99
CA ARG A 71 -2.16 5.69 -11.13
C ARG A 71 -1.62 5.82 -9.71
N SER A 72 -1.11 4.74 -9.15
CA SER A 72 -0.50 4.74 -7.81
C SER A 72 0.76 5.62 -7.79
N LEU A 73 1.61 5.50 -8.83
CA LEU A 73 2.81 6.34 -8.98
C LEU A 73 2.45 7.82 -9.11
N ALA A 74 1.50 8.15 -9.99
CA ALA A 74 1.04 9.53 -10.16
C ALA A 74 0.51 10.13 -8.86
N LEU A 75 -0.33 9.38 -8.12
CA LEU A 75 -0.86 9.84 -6.83
C LEU A 75 0.28 10.09 -5.82
N ARG A 76 1.25 9.17 -5.75
CA ARG A 76 2.44 9.35 -4.90
C ARG A 76 3.20 10.59 -5.28
N GLN A 77 3.47 10.80 -6.58
CA GLN A 77 4.22 11.96 -7.07
C GLN A 77 3.49 13.26 -6.75
N TYR A 78 2.16 13.33 -6.94
CA TYR A 78 1.38 14.51 -6.55
C TYR A 78 1.42 14.76 -5.05
N GLN A 79 1.34 13.72 -4.25
CA GLN A 79 1.43 13.82 -2.80
C GLN A 79 2.80 14.34 -2.35
N ASP A 80 3.87 13.79 -2.90
CA ASP A 80 5.24 14.16 -2.53
C ASP A 80 5.57 15.59 -3.01
N SER A 81 5.19 15.95 -4.24
CA SER A 81 5.39 17.30 -4.78
C SER A 81 4.62 18.36 -3.98
N GLY A 82 3.36 18.08 -3.64
CA GLY A 82 2.57 18.99 -2.80
C GLY A 82 3.13 19.14 -1.37
N ALA A 83 3.61 18.05 -0.79
CA ALA A 83 4.26 18.06 0.50
C ALA A 83 5.55 18.90 0.50
N VAL A 84 6.38 18.75 -0.53
CA VAL A 84 7.59 19.57 -0.74
C VAL A 84 7.22 21.04 -0.89
N LEU A 85 6.21 21.35 -1.69
CA LEU A 85 5.76 22.74 -1.91
C LEU A 85 5.30 23.39 -0.60
N ILE A 86 4.49 22.73 0.19
CA ILE A 86 4.03 23.22 1.50
C ILE A 86 5.21 23.47 2.43
N ASN A 87 6.17 22.53 2.47
CA ASN A 87 7.34 22.63 3.34
C ASN A 87 8.26 23.81 2.91
N GLN A 88 8.51 23.96 1.61
CA GLN A 88 9.32 25.05 1.09
C GLN A 88 8.65 26.40 1.29
N THR A 89 7.35 26.50 1.05
CA THR A 89 6.60 27.75 1.31
C THR A 89 6.69 28.13 2.78
N LYS A 90 6.51 27.18 3.69
CA LYS A 90 6.70 27.38 5.13
C LYS A 90 8.10 27.93 5.44
N ASN A 91 9.14 27.32 4.89
CA ASN A 91 10.52 27.73 5.12
C ASN A 91 10.79 29.16 4.61
N ILE A 92 10.31 29.49 3.41
CA ILE A 92 10.43 30.84 2.83
C ILE A 92 9.75 31.89 3.71
N VAL A 93 8.51 31.63 4.15
CA VAL A 93 7.76 32.53 5.02
C VAL A 93 8.49 32.78 6.35
N ILE A 94 8.97 31.70 6.99
CA ILE A 94 9.70 31.84 8.26
C ILE A 94 11.01 32.62 8.05
N THR A 95 11.77 32.29 7.00
CA THR A 95 13.02 32.99 6.68
C THR A 95 12.77 34.46 6.42
N GLY A 96 11.72 34.80 5.66
CA GLY A 96 11.34 36.18 5.40
C GLY A 96 10.95 36.96 6.67
N LEU A 97 10.17 36.32 7.56
CA LEU A 97 9.80 36.92 8.84
C LEU A 97 11.02 37.18 9.75
N VAL A 98 11.89 36.19 9.89
CA VAL A 98 13.11 36.31 10.70
C VAL A 98 14.07 37.34 10.11
N ALA A 99 14.22 37.39 8.79
CA ALA A 99 15.02 38.40 8.13
C ALA A 99 14.48 39.81 8.37
N SER A 100 13.16 40.04 8.36
CA SER A 100 12.55 41.32 8.67
C SER A 100 12.81 41.75 10.11
N LEU A 101 12.77 40.81 11.07
CA LEU A 101 13.10 41.11 12.48
C LEU A 101 14.59 41.48 12.68
N VAL A 102 15.48 40.88 11.89
CA VAL A 102 16.91 41.25 11.90
C VAL A 102 17.10 42.65 11.36
N VAL A 103 16.41 43.04 10.28
CA VAL A 103 16.48 44.39 9.71
C VAL A 103 15.92 45.43 10.68
N GLN A 104 14.89 45.08 11.44
CA GLN A 104 14.30 45.96 12.49
C GLN A 104 15.17 46.05 13.74
N GLY A 105 16.24 45.26 13.84
CA GLY A 105 17.15 45.28 14.99
C GLY A 105 16.66 44.50 16.22
N GLU A 106 15.52 43.77 16.07
CA GLU A 106 14.95 42.95 17.16
C GLU A 106 15.68 41.63 17.31
N MET A 107 16.37 41.15 16.25
CA MET A 107 17.13 39.92 16.25
C MET A 107 18.54 40.09 15.66
N THR A 108 19.49 39.29 16.16
CA THR A 108 20.85 39.25 15.61
C THR A 108 20.93 38.25 14.45
N LEU A 109 21.93 38.44 13.58
CA LEU A 109 22.25 37.46 12.52
C LEU A 109 22.50 36.03 13.08
N GLY A 110 23.14 35.93 14.24
CA GLY A 110 23.37 34.66 14.92
C GLY A 110 22.05 33.94 15.31
N MET A 111 21.08 34.72 15.79
CA MET A 111 19.73 34.18 16.10
C MET A 111 19.02 33.70 14.83
N MET A 112 19.13 34.42 13.72
CA MET A 112 18.59 33.99 12.43
C MET A 112 19.17 32.66 11.98
N LEU A 113 20.48 32.48 12.06
CA LEU A 113 21.15 31.22 11.72
C LEU A 113 20.71 30.08 12.64
N SER A 114 20.54 30.33 13.93
CA SER A 114 20.04 29.38 14.90
C SER A 114 18.63 28.91 14.59
N VAL A 115 17.75 29.84 14.21
CA VAL A 115 16.37 29.52 13.77
C VAL A 115 16.38 28.65 12.51
N GLN A 116 17.23 28.98 11.53
CA GLN A 116 17.38 28.18 10.31
C GLN A 116 17.86 26.76 10.61
N TYR A 117 18.83 26.61 11.51
CA TYR A 117 19.33 25.32 11.96
C TYR A 117 18.22 24.50 12.63
N ILE A 118 17.46 25.09 13.55
CA ILE A 118 16.36 24.42 14.25
C ILE A 118 15.28 23.96 13.25
N ILE A 119 14.91 24.80 12.27
CA ILE A 119 13.93 24.46 11.24
C ILE A 119 14.43 23.26 10.42
N GLY A 120 15.71 23.25 10.05
CA GLY A 120 16.34 22.13 9.35
C GLY A 120 16.22 20.81 10.13
N GLN A 121 16.54 20.87 11.43
CA GLN A 121 16.48 19.72 12.33
C GLN A 121 15.05 19.20 12.55
N LEU A 122 14.05 20.08 12.55
CA LEU A 122 12.65 19.67 12.74
C LEU A 122 12.04 18.98 11.52
N ASN A 123 12.61 19.12 10.34
CA ASN A 123 12.06 18.48 9.13
C ASN A 123 12.23 16.96 9.15
N SER A 124 13.33 16.42 9.67
CA SER A 124 13.58 14.99 9.75
C SER A 124 12.57 14.26 10.64
N PRO A 125 12.36 14.63 11.92
CA PRO A 125 11.39 13.98 12.79
C PRO A 125 9.95 14.02 12.24
N VAL A 126 9.57 15.11 11.55
CA VAL A 126 8.23 15.20 10.93
C VAL A 126 8.09 14.20 9.80
N ASN A 127 9.10 14.05 8.96
CA ASN A 127 9.08 13.04 7.89
C ASN A 127 9.09 11.62 8.44
N GLU A 128 9.84 11.36 9.50
CA GLU A 128 9.88 10.08 10.20
C GLU A 128 8.51 9.71 10.81
N LEU A 129 7.81 10.67 11.42
CA LEU A 129 6.45 10.44 11.92
C LEU A 129 5.48 10.09 10.81
N ILE A 130 5.61 10.73 9.63
CA ILE A 130 4.77 10.40 8.46
C ILE A 130 5.10 9.02 7.92
N ALA A 131 6.38 8.66 7.83
CA ALA A 131 6.81 7.32 7.44
C ALA A 131 6.26 6.27 8.42
N PHE A 132 6.42 6.51 9.72
CA PHE A 132 5.88 5.64 10.77
C PHE A 132 4.35 5.45 10.66
N ALA A 133 3.60 6.53 10.40
CA ALA A 133 2.15 6.42 10.22
C ALA A 133 1.77 5.57 9.00
N ARG A 134 2.57 5.62 7.93
CA ARG A 134 2.39 4.77 6.74
C ARG A 134 2.70 3.30 7.06
N ASP A 135 3.82 3.04 7.71
CA ASP A 135 4.25 1.69 8.10
C ASP A 135 3.23 1.04 9.05
N MET A 136 2.69 1.83 9.99
CA MET A 136 1.60 1.40 10.87
C MET A 136 0.34 1.01 10.09
N GLN A 137 -0.01 1.76 9.05
CA GLN A 137 -1.15 1.45 8.19
C GLN A 137 -0.92 0.15 7.41
N ASP A 138 0.27 -0.03 6.84
CA ASP A 138 0.64 -1.23 6.09
C ASP A 138 0.69 -2.46 7.02
N ALA A 139 1.19 -2.31 8.24
CA ALA A 139 1.15 -3.34 9.28
C ALA A 139 -0.29 -3.75 9.64
N ARG A 140 -1.19 -2.79 9.84
CA ARG A 140 -2.62 -3.06 10.11
C ARG A 140 -3.28 -3.83 8.96
N LEU A 141 -3.00 -3.46 7.71
CA LEU A 141 -3.53 -4.17 6.54
C LEU A 141 -3.00 -5.60 6.49
N SER A 142 -1.74 -5.81 6.81
CA SER A 142 -1.14 -7.16 6.88
C SER A 142 -1.74 -8.00 8.01
N MET A 143 -1.94 -7.40 9.18
CA MET A 143 -2.60 -8.06 10.32
C MET A 143 -4.04 -8.46 10.01
N ASN A 144 -4.81 -7.57 9.36
CA ASN A 144 -6.19 -7.88 8.97
C ASN A 144 -6.26 -9.06 8.00
N ARG A 145 -5.27 -9.21 7.10
CA ARG A 145 -5.19 -10.36 6.19
C ARG A 145 -4.83 -11.66 6.91
N LEU A 146 -3.95 -11.59 7.90
CA LEU A 146 -3.62 -12.74 8.74
C LEU A 146 -4.83 -13.18 9.58
N SER A 147 -5.61 -12.22 10.12
CA SER A 147 -6.83 -12.54 10.85
C SER A 147 -7.90 -13.15 9.96
N GLU A 148 -8.02 -12.70 8.70
CA GLU A 148 -8.96 -13.27 7.72
C GLU A 148 -8.69 -14.77 7.44
N VAL A 149 -7.42 -15.18 7.45
CA VAL A 149 -7.04 -16.59 7.31
C VAL A 149 -7.26 -17.35 8.61
N ARG A 150 -6.92 -16.74 9.75
CA ARG A 150 -7.03 -17.36 11.08
C ARG A 150 -8.47 -17.53 11.54
N ASP A 151 -9.34 -16.57 11.20
CA ASP A 151 -10.74 -16.56 11.64
C ASP A 151 -11.65 -17.43 10.75
N LYS A 152 -11.09 -18.07 9.72
CA LYS A 152 -11.81 -19.10 8.97
C LYS A 152 -12.06 -20.30 9.88
N PRO A 153 -13.31 -20.77 9.97
CA PRO A 153 -13.60 -21.98 10.71
C PRO A 153 -12.80 -23.16 10.13
N ASP A 154 -12.29 -24.01 10.99
CA ASP A 154 -11.62 -25.23 10.57
C ASP A 154 -12.58 -26.07 9.70
N GLU A 155 -12.06 -26.67 8.66
CA GLU A 155 -12.83 -27.49 7.71
C GLU A 155 -13.42 -28.71 8.42
N GLU A 156 -12.75 -29.18 9.46
CA GLU A 156 -13.24 -30.24 10.37
C GLU A 156 -13.72 -29.62 11.69
N ASP A 157 -15.02 -29.68 11.94
CA ASP A 157 -15.59 -29.35 13.23
C ASP A 157 -15.12 -30.39 14.27
N PRO A 158 -14.32 -30.01 15.29
CA PRO A 158 -13.80 -30.95 16.27
C PRO A 158 -14.91 -31.59 17.12
N THR A 159 -16.14 -31.07 17.07
CA THR A 159 -17.32 -31.61 17.78
C THR A 159 -18.10 -32.63 16.95
N ARG A 160 -17.77 -32.77 15.64
CA ARG A 160 -18.45 -33.72 14.75
C ARG A 160 -17.78 -35.09 14.83
N GLU A 161 -18.50 -36.09 15.29
CA GLU A 161 -18.07 -37.49 15.20
C GLU A 161 -17.92 -37.87 13.72
N LEU A 162 -16.70 -37.92 13.25
CA LEU A 162 -16.38 -38.40 11.93
C LEU A 162 -16.38 -39.92 11.96
N ILE A 163 -17.13 -40.54 11.06
CA ILE A 163 -17.10 -41.98 10.84
C ILE A 163 -15.72 -42.31 10.25
N ARG A 164 -14.82 -42.86 11.09
CA ARG A 164 -13.45 -43.22 10.66
C ARG A 164 -13.37 -44.58 9.98
N ASP A 165 -14.34 -45.45 10.23
CA ASP A 165 -14.38 -46.75 9.61
C ASP A 165 -15.34 -46.73 8.43
N ILE A 166 -14.81 -47.04 7.24
CA ILE A 166 -15.61 -47.20 6.03
C ILE A 166 -16.29 -48.57 6.13
N PRO A 167 -17.64 -48.63 6.15
CA PRO A 167 -18.35 -49.91 6.19
C PRO A 167 -17.93 -50.78 5.01
N GLU A 168 -17.90 -52.10 5.20
CA GLU A 168 -17.49 -53.07 4.18
C GLU A 168 -18.32 -53.02 2.89
N GLY A 169 -19.55 -52.47 2.95
CA GLY A 169 -20.40 -52.19 1.78
C GLY A 169 -20.00 -50.88 1.13
N LYS A 170 -19.20 -50.93 0.06
CA LYS A 170 -18.69 -49.78 -0.71
C LYS A 170 -19.74 -49.15 -1.62
N GLU A 171 -20.98 -48.95 -1.16
CA GLU A 171 -22.04 -48.30 -1.95
C GLU A 171 -22.17 -46.81 -1.56
N ILE A 172 -21.87 -45.94 -2.51
CA ILE A 172 -22.09 -44.49 -2.35
C ILE A 172 -23.47 -44.13 -2.89
N ARG A 173 -24.44 -43.85 -2.03
CA ARG A 173 -25.77 -43.37 -2.40
C ARG A 173 -25.84 -41.84 -2.24
N LEU A 174 -26.04 -41.15 -3.35
CA LEU A 174 -26.39 -39.72 -3.38
C LEU A 174 -27.92 -39.62 -3.29
N GLN A 175 -28.41 -39.08 -2.16
CA GLN A 175 -29.85 -38.80 -1.98
C GLN A 175 -30.04 -37.27 -1.94
N ASN A 176 -30.99 -36.81 -2.79
CA ASN A 176 -31.35 -35.40 -2.93
C ASN A 176 -30.18 -34.48 -3.41
N LEU A 177 -29.85 -34.63 -4.67
CA LEU A 177 -29.12 -33.61 -5.44
C LEU A 177 -30.06 -32.48 -5.83
#